data_874433e160ef857f37f494a5cdb18a07
#
_entry.id   874433e160ef857f37f494a5cdb18a07
#
_cell.length_a   1.000
_cell.length_b   1.000
_cell.length_c   1.000
_cell.angle_alpha   90.00
_cell.angle_beta   90.00
_cell.angle_gamma   90.00
#
_symmetry.space_group_name_H-M   'P 1'
#
loop_
_entity.id
_entity.type
_entity.pdbx_description
1 polymer ?
#
loop_
_entity_poly.entity_id
_entity_poly.type
_entity_poly.pdbx_seq_one_letter_code
_entity_poly.pdbx_strand_id
1 'polypeptide(L)'
;IDIXFNRDXKXDHAGFAMGHFXGWIKDDASNEYRMKFVMDLTERIXIVEDTXEVDLSEIRQRIYDLKDMXFAIKLVTFDQFASKDFRQIIEKKXFRTDYVSVDRDTXPYDIVKAAIYEERIDIPYDEVLERELKQLELIKXTKVDHPPSXSKDVADAVAXVCANIVEYTPKSSISMQNVTPAKNEENKALSHYRALREKEKYYEKLKKQVEKQMEAEQRMEVIQRNIEERNRNTLF
;
A
#
# COMPACT_ATOMS: atom_id res chain seq x y z
N ILE A 1 -5.67 -1.81 8.74
CA ILE A 1 -4.36 -1.43 8.15
C ILE A 1 -3.41 -2.59 8.37
N ASP A 2 -2.68 -2.98 7.35
CA ASP A 2 -1.62 -3.96 7.46
C ASP A 2 -0.34 -3.46 6.79
N ILE A 3 0.79 -3.89 7.35
CA ILE A 3 2.12 -3.45 6.93
C ILE A 3 3.06 -4.66 6.83
N UNK A 4 3.49 -4.96 5.78
CA UNK A 4 4.24 -6.02 5.54
C UNK A 4 5.59 -5.55 5.30
N PHE A 5 6.47 -6.07 5.92
CA PHE A 5 7.91 -5.87 5.71
C PHE A 5 8.53 -7.13 5.17
N ASN A 6 9.41 -7.02 4.23
CA ASN A 6 10.18 -8.16 3.78
C ASN A 6 11.41 -8.41 4.70
N ARG A 7 11.82 -9.68 4.76
CA ARG A 7 12.81 -10.17 5.73
C ARG A 7 14.27 -9.86 5.35
N ASP A 8 14.54 -9.74 4.08
CA ASP A 8 15.91 -9.75 3.57
C ASP A 8 16.53 -8.38 3.28
N UNK A 9 15.98 -7.39 3.74
CA UNK A 9 16.39 -6.19 3.80
C UNK A 9 17.30 -5.65 2.82
N LYS A 10 17.39 -6.29 1.95
CA LYS A 10 18.11 -5.66 0.85
C LYS A 10 17.15 -5.01 -0.15
N UNK A 11 16.84 -3.79 0.23
CA UNK A 11 16.15 -3.10 -0.58
C UNK A 11 14.73 -3.41 -0.63
N ASP A 12 14.43 -3.86 0.41
CA ASP A 12 13.05 -4.28 0.44
C ASP A 12 12.15 -3.16 0.95
N HIS A 13 11.16 -2.89 0.17
CA HIS A 13 10.11 -1.93 0.45
C HIS A 13 9.13 -2.47 1.51
N ALA A 14 8.22 -1.64 2.01
CA ALA A 14 7.10 -2.11 2.81
C ALA A 14 5.81 -2.00 2.02
N GLY A 15 4.94 -2.98 2.17
CA GLY A 15 3.54 -2.90 1.72
C GLY A 15 2.68 -2.25 2.79
N PHE A 16 1.80 -1.36 2.38
CA PHE A 16 0.82 -0.71 3.25
C PHE A 16 -0.56 -0.83 2.62
N ALA A 17 -1.52 -1.39 3.35
CA ALA A 17 -2.89 -1.50 2.88
C ALA A 17 -3.88 -1.12 3.98
N MET A 18 -4.97 -0.50 3.58
CA MET A 18 -6.12 -0.21 4.43
C MET A 18 -7.37 -0.68 3.71
N GLY A 19 -8.27 -1.33 4.44
CA GLY A 19 -9.53 -1.76 3.87
C GLY A 19 -10.57 -2.03 4.94
N HIS A 20 -11.80 -2.25 4.50
CA HIS A 20 -12.92 -2.50 5.39
C HIS A 20 -13.91 -3.51 4.80
N PHE A 21 -14.77 -3.99 5.69
CA PHE A 21 -15.92 -4.83 5.35
C PHE A 21 -17.05 -3.98 4.75
N UNK A 22 -17.36 -4.44 3.55
CA UNK A 22 -18.23 -3.80 2.94
C UNK A 22 -19.48 -4.14 3.16
N GLY A 23 -19.86 -5.33 3.46
CA GLY A 23 -21.15 -5.97 3.70
C GLY A 23 -21.19 -7.43 3.23
N TRP A 24 -22.37 -8.00 3.25
CA TRP A 24 -22.60 -9.36 2.77
C TRP A 24 -23.26 -9.31 1.40
N ILE A 25 -22.75 -10.07 0.44
CA ILE A 25 -23.38 -10.28 -0.87
C ILE A 25 -23.97 -11.68 -0.89
N LYS A 26 -25.21 -11.77 -1.33
CA LYS A 26 -25.87 -13.07 -1.54
C LYS A 26 -25.37 -13.66 -2.86
N ASP A 27 -24.84 -14.85 -2.81
CA ASP A 27 -24.51 -15.64 -3.99
C ASP A 27 -25.79 -16.37 -4.43
N ASP A 28 -26.34 -15.99 -5.56
CA ASP A 28 -27.61 -16.54 -6.07
C ASP A 28 -27.50 -18.03 -6.45
N ALA A 29 -26.30 -18.50 -6.81
CA ALA A 29 -26.09 -19.89 -7.20
C ALA A 29 -26.07 -20.84 -5.99
N SER A 30 -25.41 -20.44 -4.90
CA SER A 30 -25.30 -21.27 -3.69
C SER A 30 -26.30 -20.89 -2.60
N ASN A 31 -26.99 -19.75 -2.75
CA ASN A 31 -27.86 -19.14 -1.73
C ASN A 31 -27.13 -18.78 -0.44
N GLU A 32 -25.79 -18.67 -0.49
CA GLU A 32 -24.95 -18.32 0.64
C GLU A 32 -24.62 -16.83 0.65
N TYR A 33 -24.31 -16.32 1.85
CA TYR A 33 -23.81 -14.96 2.01
C TYR A 33 -22.31 -14.96 2.08
N ARG A 34 -21.66 -14.12 1.27
CA ARG A 34 -20.21 -13.97 1.19
C ARG A 34 -19.80 -12.53 1.48
N MET A 35 -18.67 -12.36 2.12
CA MET A 35 -18.15 -11.03 2.48
C MET A 35 -17.71 -10.26 1.25
N LYS A 36 -18.08 -8.98 1.20
CA LYS A 36 -17.50 -8.01 0.27
C LYS A 36 -16.45 -7.17 0.99
N PHE A 37 -15.31 -6.98 0.33
CA PHE A 37 -14.17 -6.22 0.81
C PHE A 37 -14.03 -4.93 0.00
N VAL A 38 -13.55 -3.89 0.64
CA VAL A 38 -13.10 -2.67 -0.03
C VAL A 38 -11.69 -2.35 0.45
N MET A 39 -10.75 -2.24 -0.46
CA MET A 39 -9.44 -1.69 -0.16
C MET A 39 -9.52 -0.18 -0.35
N ASP A 40 -9.37 0.55 0.72
CA ASP A 40 -9.41 2.02 0.73
C ASP A 40 -8.08 2.61 0.24
N LEU A 41 -6.98 1.91 0.54
CA LEU A 41 -5.63 2.34 0.19
C LEU A 41 -4.74 1.12 0.01
N THR A 42 -3.93 1.13 -1.05
CA THR A 42 -2.80 0.23 -1.24
C THR A 42 -1.60 1.09 -1.62
N GLU A 43 -0.45 0.79 -1.06
CA GLU A 43 0.76 1.59 -1.32
C GLU A 43 2.02 0.78 -1.04
N ARG A 44 3.04 0.99 -1.85
CA ARG A 44 4.40 0.54 -1.57
C ARG A 44 5.19 1.72 -1.01
N ILE A 45 5.76 1.53 0.17
CA ILE A 45 6.60 2.54 0.82
C ILE A 45 8.05 2.29 0.47
N UNK A 46 8.62 3.03 -0.07
CA UNK A 46 9.83 2.90 -0.51
C UNK A 46 10.78 2.95 0.59
N ILE A 47 11.95 2.50 0.35
CA ILE A 47 13.11 2.62 1.21
C ILE A 47 13.77 3.99 1.05
N VAL A 48 14.37 4.44 2.12
CA VAL A 48 15.24 5.64 2.09
C VAL A 48 16.56 5.25 1.40
N GLU A 49 16.93 5.97 0.36
CA GLU A 49 18.11 5.63 -0.47
C GLU A 49 19.42 5.56 0.33
N ASP A 50 19.59 6.48 1.30
CA ASP A 50 20.81 6.60 2.11
C ASP A 50 21.01 5.43 3.09
N THR A 51 19.94 4.89 3.60
CA THR A 51 19.97 3.83 4.62
C THR A 51 19.65 2.42 4.11
N UNK A 52 18.70 2.47 3.03
CA UNK A 52 18.31 1.35 2.53
C UNK A 52 17.32 0.71 3.28
N GLU A 53 16.78 1.42 4.22
CA GLU A 53 15.76 0.91 5.11
C GLU A 53 14.47 1.69 4.94
N VAL A 54 13.33 1.08 5.31
CA VAL A 54 12.04 1.77 5.35
C VAL A 54 12.00 2.70 6.56
N ASP A 55 11.57 3.95 6.37
CA ASP A 55 11.40 4.88 7.49
C ASP A 55 10.11 4.55 8.26
N LEU A 56 10.28 3.92 9.40
CA LEU A 56 9.16 3.57 10.29
C LEU A 56 8.44 4.83 10.83
N SER A 57 9.11 5.99 10.87
CA SER A 57 8.46 7.24 11.30
C SER A 57 7.46 7.73 10.24
N GLU A 58 7.76 7.56 8.97
CA GLU A 58 6.85 7.85 7.86
C GLU A 58 5.59 6.97 7.93
N ILE A 59 5.77 5.67 8.17
CA ILE A 59 4.63 4.74 8.34
C ILE A 59 3.74 5.16 9.52
N ARG A 60 4.34 5.51 10.66
CA ARG A 60 3.59 5.99 11.83
C ARG A 60 2.79 7.26 11.48
N GLN A 61 3.45 8.20 10.80
CA GLN A 61 2.80 9.45 10.43
C GLN A 61 1.60 9.20 9.51
N ARG A 62 1.71 8.29 8.54
CA ARG A 62 0.58 7.90 7.67
C ARG A 62 -0.60 7.37 8.47
N ILE A 63 -0.35 6.52 9.47
CA ILE A 63 -1.41 5.98 10.34
C ILE A 63 -2.08 7.13 11.12
N TYR A 64 -1.28 8.08 11.64
CA TYR A 64 -1.82 9.23 12.37
C TYR A 64 -2.64 10.14 11.46
N ASP A 65 -2.14 10.44 10.28
CA ASP A 65 -2.83 11.26 9.28
C ASP A 65 -4.19 10.66 8.91
N LEU A 66 -4.24 9.34 8.69
CA LEU A 66 -5.50 8.64 8.41
C LEU A 66 -6.48 8.76 9.57
N LYS A 67 -6.00 8.66 10.80
CA LYS A 67 -6.83 8.87 12.01
C LYS A 67 -7.31 10.31 12.10
N ASP A 68 -6.44 11.28 11.85
CA ASP A 68 -6.75 12.71 11.90
C ASP A 68 -7.73 13.11 10.77
N MET A 69 -7.76 12.38 9.70
CA MET A 69 -8.75 12.49 8.65
C MET A 69 -10.11 11.81 8.96
N UNK A 70 -10.17 11.12 10.17
CA UNK A 70 -11.30 10.65 10.56
C UNK A 70 -11.61 9.26 10.23
N PHE A 71 -10.65 8.65 9.76
CA PHE A 71 -10.90 7.22 9.53
C PHE A 71 -11.04 6.48 10.85
N ALA A 72 -12.06 5.62 10.94
CA ALA A 72 -12.32 4.82 12.16
C ALA A 72 -11.46 3.55 12.17
N ILE A 73 -10.14 3.71 12.32
CA ILE A 73 -9.17 2.62 12.30
C ILE A 73 -9.42 1.69 13.51
N LYS A 74 -9.84 0.46 13.26
CA LYS A 74 -10.20 -0.54 14.28
C LYS A 74 -9.02 -1.41 14.70
N LEU A 75 -8.09 -1.66 13.78
CA LEU A 75 -6.95 -2.54 13.99
C LEU A 75 -5.81 -2.14 13.07
N VAL A 76 -4.60 -2.14 13.61
CA VAL A 76 -3.36 -2.01 12.83
C VAL A 76 -2.57 -3.29 13.04
N THR A 77 -2.25 -3.98 11.97
CA THR A 77 -1.51 -5.23 12.02
C THR A 77 -0.14 -5.08 11.36
N PHE A 78 0.77 -5.86 11.82
CA PHE A 78 2.16 -5.87 11.36
C PHE A 78 2.61 -7.30 11.15
N ASP A 79 3.48 -7.51 10.20
CA ASP A 79 4.29 -8.72 10.18
C ASP A 79 5.16 -8.76 11.47
N GLN A 80 5.50 -9.96 11.91
CA GLN A 80 6.29 -10.22 13.12
C GLN A 80 7.68 -9.54 13.10
N PHE A 81 8.11 -8.97 11.97
CA PHE A 81 9.37 -8.22 11.87
C PHE A 81 9.27 -6.77 12.34
N ALA A 82 8.07 -6.22 12.46
CA ALA A 82 7.90 -4.91 13.10
C ALA A 82 8.40 -4.96 14.54
N SER A 83 9.25 -4.02 14.91
CA SER A 83 9.84 -4.00 16.24
C SER A 83 8.79 -3.82 17.35
N LYS A 84 9.03 -4.39 18.51
CA LYS A 84 8.17 -4.18 19.70
C LYS A 84 8.02 -2.69 20.03
N ASP A 85 9.08 -1.92 19.83
CA ASP A 85 9.07 -0.48 20.06
C ASP A 85 8.10 0.23 19.11
N PHE A 86 8.12 -0.10 17.82
CA PHE A 86 7.19 0.44 16.83
C PHE A 86 5.73 0.20 17.23
N ARG A 87 5.42 -1.05 17.61
CA ARG A 87 4.09 -1.44 18.10
C ARG A 87 3.67 -0.63 19.32
N GLN A 88 4.55 -0.55 20.32
CA GLN A 88 4.27 0.20 21.58
C GLN A 88 3.99 1.68 21.31
N ILE A 89 4.69 2.29 20.34
CA ILE A 89 4.47 3.69 19.96
C ILE A 89 3.06 3.87 19.36
N ILE A 90 2.64 2.96 18.47
CA ILE A 90 1.31 2.96 17.88
C ILE A 90 0.24 2.74 18.94
N GLU A 91 0.45 1.80 19.88
CA GLU A 91 -0.48 1.52 20.98
C GLU A 91 -0.64 2.72 21.94
N LYS A 92 0.43 3.46 22.21
CA LYS A 92 0.38 4.71 23.00
C LYS A 92 -0.53 5.78 22.37
N LYS A 93 -0.81 5.69 21.10
CA LYS A 93 -1.75 6.57 20.37
C LYS A 93 -3.19 6.02 20.28
N UNK A 94 -3.45 4.79 20.93
CA UNK A 94 -4.64 4.29 21.01
C UNK A 94 -5.11 3.49 19.95
N PHE A 95 -4.19 3.11 19.27
CA PHE A 95 -4.57 2.13 18.25
C PHE A 95 -4.52 0.72 18.85
N ARG A 96 -5.48 -0.12 18.46
CA ARG A 96 -5.39 -1.56 18.71
C ARG A 96 -4.42 -2.15 17.70
N THR A 97 -3.49 -3.02 18.14
CA THR A 97 -2.50 -3.63 17.26
C THR A 97 -2.47 -5.15 17.42
N ASP A 98 -2.02 -5.84 16.38
CA ASP A 98 -1.76 -7.28 16.43
C ASP A 98 -0.64 -7.66 15.47
N TYR A 99 -0.10 -8.87 15.63
CA TYR A 99 0.85 -9.47 14.69
C TYR A 99 0.13 -10.51 13.84
N VAL A 100 0.33 -10.42 12.54
CA VAL A 100 -0.24 -11.36 11.56
C VAL A 100 0.89 -11.82 10.63
N SER A 101 0.87 -13.08 10.27
CA SER A 101 1.80 -13.59 9.25
C SER A 101 1.00 -14.22 8.11
N VAL A 102 1.27 -13.76 6.91
CA VAL A 102 0.68 -14.31 5.68
C VAL A 102 1.48 -15.52 5.14
N ASP A 103 2.63 -15.80 5.75
CA ASP A 103 3.52 -16.88 5.34
C ASP A 103 3.24 -18.23 6.00
N ARG A 104 2.29 -18.30 6.94
CA ARG A 104 1.97 -19.54 7.65
C ARG A 104 1.28 -20.57 6.79
N ASP A 105 0.39 -20.10 5.94
CA ASP A 105 -0.43 -20.95 5.06
C ASP A 105 -0.97 -20.13 3.90
N THR A 106 -1.78 -20.73 3.07
CA THR A 106 -2.37 -20.06 1.91
C THR A 106 -3.66 -19.26 2.20
N UNK A 107 -4.27 -19.12 3.30
CA UNK A 107 -5.35 -18.66 3.61
C UNK A 107 -5.61 -17.39 3.23
N PRO A 108 -4.74 -16.50 3.69
CA PRO A 108 -4.97 -15.10 3.29
C PRO A 108 -5.07 -14.90 1.77
N TYR A 109 -4.21 -15.52 1.04
CA TYR A 109 -4.21 -15.42 -0.42
C TYR A 109 -5.39 -16.13 -1.09
N ASP A 110 -5.87 -17.23 -0.51
CA ASP A 110 -7.08 -17.92 -1.01
C ASP A 110 -8.32 -17.02 -0.84
N ILE A 111 -8.39 -16.25 0.25
CA ILE A 111 -9.45 -15.25 0.48
C ILE A 111 -9.42 -14.19 -0.61
N VAL A 112 -8.26 -13.60 -0.87
CA VAL A 112 -8.07 -12.57 -1.91
C VAL A 112 -8.41 -13.12 -3.29
N LYS A 113 -7.87 -14.28 -3.63
CA LYS A 113 -8.11 -14.96 -4.91
C LYS A 113 -9.61 -15.19 -5.12
N ALA A 114 -10.28 -15.80 -4.14
CA ALA A 114 -11.73 -16.03 -4.22
C ALA A 114 -12.50 -14.71 -4.35
N ALA A 115 -12.12 -13.69 -3.58
CA ALA A 115 -12.78 -12.39 -3.62
C ALA A 115 -12.61 -11.69 -4.98
N ILE A 116 -11.45 -11.83 -5.63
CA ILE A 116 -11.21 -11.29 -6.99
C ILE A 116 -12.06 -12.04 -8.01
N TYR A 117 -11.99 -13.38 -8.04
CA TYR A 117 -12.72 -14.20 -9.02
C TYR A 117 -14.25 -14.09 -8.88
N GLU A 118 -14.74 -13.83 -7.68
CA GLU A 118 -16.17 -13.68 -7.38
C GLU A 118 -16.62 -12.21 -7.39
N GLU A 119 -15.77 -11.31 -7.80
CA GLU A 119 -16.04 -9.85 -7.88
C GLU A 119 -16.51 -9.25 -6.55
N ARG A 120 -15.96 -9.77 -5.44
CA ARG A 120 -16.32 -9.37 -4.07
C ARG A 120 -15.29 -8.45 -3.41
N ILE A 121 -14.33 -7.94 -4.16
CA ILE A 121 -13.34 -7.01 -3.65
C ILE A 121 -13.23 -5.81 -4.59
N ASP A 122 -13.37 -4.63 -4.04
CA ASP A 122 -13.09 -3.38 -4.75
C ASP A 122 -11.69 -2.92 -4.34
N ILE A 123 -10.79 -2.78 -5.31
CA ILE A 123 -9.40 -2.37 -5.10
C ILE A 123 -9.11 -1.16 -5.97
N PRO A 124 -8.56 -0.06 -5.43
CA PRO A 124 -8.10 1.03 -6.27
C PRO A 124 -6.97 0.55 -7.20
N TYR A 125 -6.89 1.11 -8.40
CA TYR A 125 -5.85 0.72 -9.35
C TYR A 125 -4.47 1.03 -8.76
N ASP A 126 -3.64 0.01 -8.69
CA ASP A 126 -2.26 0.07 -8.20
C ASP A 126 -1.41 -0.86 -9.07
N GLU A 127 -0.54 -0.27 -9.87
CA GLU A 127 0.33 -1.00 -10.81
C GLU A 127 1.28 -1.98 -10.10
N VAL A 128 1.74 -1.62 -8.90
CA VAL A 128 2.62 -2.48 -8.10
C VAL A 128 1.86 -3.71 -7.64
N LEU A 129 0.70 -3.52 -7.02
CA LEU A 129 -0.16 -4.61 -6.55
C LEU A 129 -0.56 -5.53 -7.71
N GLU A 130 -0.98 -4.96 -8.85
CA GLU A 130 -1.36 -5.76 -10.03
C GLU A 130 -0.20 -6.66 -10.48
N ARG A 131 1.00 -6.10 -10.56
CA ARG A 131 2.20 -6.85 -10.96
C ARG A 131 2.53 -7.94 -9.94
N GLU A 132 2.51 -7.60 -8.64
CA GLU A 132 2.78 -8.56 -7.56
C GLU A 132 1.80 -9.73 -7.61
N LEU A 133 0.48 -9.46 -7.68
CA LEU A 133 -0.55 -10.51 -7.73
C LEU A 133 -0.39 -11.44 -8.93
N LYS A 134 0.04 -10.92 -10.09
CA LYS A 134 0.28 -11.73 -11.31
C LYS A 134 1.53 -12.62 -11.21
N GLN A 135 2.46 -12.28 -10.32
CA GLN A 135 3.73 -13.00 -10.17
C GLN A 135 3.73 -14.03 -9.02
N LEU A 136 2.63 -14.11 -8.27
CA LEU A 136 2.53 -15.06 -7.16
C LEU A 136 2.57 -16.50 -7.64
N GLU A 137 3.30 -17.32 -6.91
CA GLU A 137 3.45 -18.76 -7.17
C GLU A 137 3.12 -19.57 -5.92
N LEU A 138 2.50 -20.72 -6.11
CA LEU A 138 2.22 -21.65 -5.02
C LEU A 138 3.41 -22.60 -4.85
N ILE A 139 4.15 -22.43 -3.77
CA ILE A 139 5.34 -23.22 -3.47
C ILE A 139 4.96 -24.43 -2.61
N LYS A 140 5.29 -25.63 -3.08
CA LYS A 140 5.05 -26.92 -2.38
C LYS A 140 3.62 -27.12 -1.84
N UNK A 141 2.68 -26.20 -2.38
CA UNK A 141 1.42 -26.36 -2.07
C UNK A 141 0.97 -25.81 -0.84
N THR A 142 1.92 -25.27 -0.10
CA THR A 142 1.65 -24.83 1.26
C THR A 142 1.88 -23.33 1.47
N LYS A 143 2.63 -22.66 0.62
CA LYS A 143 3.00 -21.26 0.75
C LYS A 143 2.82 -20.53 -0.57
N VAL A 144 2.29 -19.33 -0.51
CA VAL A 144 2.28 -18.40 -1.64
C VAL A 144 3.54 -17.53 -1.56
N ASP A 145 4.27 -17.46 -2.65
CA ASP A 145 5.53 -16.71 -2.72
C ASP A 145 5.71 -16.10 -4.12
N HIS A 146 6.81 -15.45 -4.36
CA HIS A 146 7.15 -14.77 -5.62
C HIS A 146 8.53 -15.24 -6.13
N PRO A 147 8.83 -15.08 -7.42
CA PRO A 147 10.18 -15.32 -7.95
C PRO A 147 11.24 -14.45 -7.24
N PRO A 148 12.49 -14.86 -7.19
CA PRO A 148 13.55 -14.13 -6.46
C PRO A 148 13.77 -12.67 -6.88
N SER A 149 13.31 -12.29 -8.02
CA SER A 149 13.39 -10.91 -8.56
C SER A 149 12.11 -10.06 -8.38
N UNK A 150 11.01 -10.55 -7.72
CA UNK A 150 9.84 -9.92 -7.57
C UNK A 150 9.68 -9.54 -6.19
N SER A 151 8.66 -8.94 -5.85
CA SER A 151 8.24 -8.58 -4.50
C SER A 151 6.77 -8.94 -4.34
N LYS A 152 6.30 -9.07 -3.09
CA LYS A 152 4.87 -9.28 -2.78
C LYS A 152 4.43 -8.45 -1.57
N ASP A 153 5.13 -7.37 -1.29
CA ASP A 153 4.91 -6.57 -0.07
C ASP A 153 3.51 -5.96 -0.01
N VAL A 154 3.05 -5.38 -1.12
CA VAL A 154 1.69 -4.80 -1.21
C VAL A 154 0.64 -5.92 -1.24
N ALA A 155 0.92 -7.01 -1.94
CA ALA A 155 0.02 -8.18 -2.00
C ALA A 155 -0.11 -8.83 -0.61
N ASP A 156 0.99 -8.94 0.15
CA ASP A 156 0.96 -9.43 1.55
C ASP A 156 0.09 -8.51 2.43
N ALA A 157 0.26 -7.19 2.31
CA ALA A 157 -0.54 -6.22 3.06
C ALA A 157 -2.04 -6.35 2.74
N VAL A 158 -2.41 -6.49 1.47
CA VAL A 158 -3.81 -6.70 1.04
C VAL A 158 -4.31 -8.05 1.58
N ALA A 159 -3.55 -9.10 1.51
CA ALA A 159 -3.93 -10.42 2.03
C ALA A 159 -4.18 -10.41 3.56
N UNK A 160 -3.49 -9.66 4.17
CA UNK A 160 -3.61 -9.55 5.43
C UNK A 160 -4.69 -8.78 5.85
N VAL A 161 -5.06 -7.69 5.22
CA VAL A 161 -6.29 -6.93 5.45
C VAL A 161 -7.52 -7.82 5.26
N CYS A 162 -7.60 -8.55 4.17
CA CYS A 162 -8.74 -9.44 3.90
C CYS A 162 -8.90 -10.52 4.97
N ALA A 163 -7.82 -11.13 5.40
CA ALA A 163 -7.85 -12.15 6.46
C ALA A 163 -8.33 -11.55 7.79
N ASN A 164 -7.85 -10.37 8.15
CA ASN A 164 -8.29 -9.65 9.35
C ASN A 164 -9.78 -9.30 9.30
N ILE A 165 -10.27 -8.85 8.15
CA ILE A 165 -11.71 -8.56 7.97
C ILE A 165 -12.52 -9.85 8.22
N VAL A 166 -12.09 -10.99 7.67
CA VAL A 166 -12.77 -12.28 7.91
C VAL A 166 -12.75 -12.65 9.38
N GLU A 167 -11.59 -12.51 10.04
CA GLU A 167 -11.41 -12.91 11.44
C GLU A 167 -12.20 -12.03 12.41
N TYR A 168 -12.16 -10.73 12.21
CA TYR A 168 -12.70 -9.78 13.19
C TYR A 168 -14.13 -9.29 12.88
N THR A 169 -14.73 -9.68 11.75
CA THR A 169 -16.12 -9.34 11.43
C THR A 169 -17.08 -10.35 12.07
N PRO A 170 -17.97 -9.94 12.97
CA PRO A 170 -18.91 -10.89 13.60
C PRO A 170 -19.82 -11.55 12.57
N LYS A 171 -19.94 -12.86 12.62
CA LYS A 171 -20.88 -13.64 11.77
C LYS A 171 -22.33 -13.26 12.03
N SER A 172 -22.66 -12.77 13.23
CA SER A 172 -23.98 -12.26 13.60
C SER A 172 -24.39 -11.03 12.77
N SER A 173 -23.45 -10.34 12.12
CA SER A 173 -23.76 -9.22 11.24
C SER A 173 -24.55 -9.60 9.98
N ILE A 174 -24.66 -10.89 9.66
CA ILE A 174 -25.49 -11.39 8.54
C ILE A 174 -26.97 -11.02 8.73
N SER A 175 -27.45 -10.92 9.98
CA SER A 175 -28.86 -10.60 10.26
C SER A 175 -29.18 -9.10 10.21
N MET A 176 -28.19 -8.24 10.05
CA MET A 176 -28.41 -6.78 9.98
C MET A 176 -28.50 -6.30 8.53
N GLN A 177 -29.66 -6.50 7.92
CA GLN A 177 -29.90 -6.14 6.51
C GLN A 177 -30.05 -4.64 6.25
N ASN A 178 -29.90 -3.78 7.25
CA ASN A 178 -30.13 -2.33 7.09
C ASN A 178 -29.06 -1.47 7.73
N VAL A 179 -27.79 -1.73 7.39
CA VAL A 179 -26.76 -0.73 7.67
C VAL A 179 -26.63 0.13 6.41
N THR A 180 -27.36 1.21 6.38
CA THR A 180 -27.02 2.31 5.47
C THR A 180 -25.64 2.81 5.89
N PRO A 181 -24.64 2.73 5.04
CA PRO A 181 -23.33 3.20 5.41
C PRO A 181 -23.35 4.71 5.69
N ALA A 182 -22.59 5.13 6.67
CA ALA A 182 -22.24 6.53 6.84
C ALA A 182 -21.29 6.93 5.68
N LYS A 183 -21.85 6.88 4.48
CA LYS A 183 -21.11 6.89 3.21
C LYS A 183 -20.51 8.25 2.84
N ASN A 184 -20.96 9.34 3.44
CA ASN A 184 -20.63 10.63 2.86
C ASN A 184 -19.33 11.27 3.40
N GLU A 185 -19.00 11.11 4.67
CA GLU A 185 -17.81 11.77 5.23
C GLU A 185 -16.54 10.97 5.03
N GLU A 186 -16.57 9.66 5.23
CA GLU A 186 -15.42 8.79 4.96
C GLU A 186 -15.03 8.80 3.48
N ASN A 187 -16.00 8.69 2.59
CA ASN A 187 -15.75 8.77 1.14
C ASN A 187 -15.20 10.15 0.74
N LYS A 188 -15.64 11.20 1.41
CA LYS A 188 -15.15 12.56 1.18
C LYS A 188 -13.71 12.72 1.66
N ALA A 189 -13.38 12.19 2.85
CA ALA A 189 -12.03 12.19 3.39
C ALA A 189 -11.07 11.37 2.51
N LEU A 190 -11.50 10.18 2.08
CA LEU A 190 -10.71 9.31 1.20
C LEU A 190 -10.49 9.95 -0.18
N SER A 191 -11.53 10.56 -0.75
CA SER A 191 -11.43 11.30 -2.01
C SER A 191 -10.45 12.48 -1.89
N HIS A 192 -10.51 13.18 -0.77
CA HIS A 192 -9.58 14.28 -0.47
C HIS A 192 -8.14 13.77 -0.33
N TYR A 193 -7.93 12.68 0.41
CA TYR A 193 -6.62 12.05 0.57
C TYR A 193 -6.04 11.60 -0.77
N ARG A 194 -6.84 10.93 -1.61
CA ARG A 194 -6.42 10.51 -2.95
C ARG A 194 -6.03 11.71 -3.82
N ALA A 195 -6.83 12.77 -3.77
CA ALA A 195 -6.54 14.01 -4.51
C ALA A 195 -5.24 14.69 -4.03
N LEU A 196 -4.98 14.67 -2.71
CA LEU A 196 -3.72 15.19 -2.15
C LEU A 196 -2.52 14.35 -2.64
N ARG A 197 -2.62 13.03 -2.60
CA ARG A 197 -1.55 12.12 -3.05
C ARG A 197 -1.29 12.26 -4.55
N GLU A 198 -2.34 12.42 -5.36
CA GLU A 198 -2.18 12.68 -6.80
C GLU A 198 -1.47 14.02 -7.05
N LYS A 199 -1.82 15.02 -6.25
CA LYS A 199 -1.21 16.36 -6.30
C LYS A 199 0.27 16.29 -5.92
N GLU A 200 0.62 15.54 -4.87
CA GLU A 200 2.02 15.29 -4.47
C GLU A 200 2.81 14.61 -5.60
N LYS A 201 2.29 13.52 -6.16
CA LYS A 201 2.91 12.83 -7.29
C LYS A 201 3.10 13.76 -8.50
N TYR A 202 2.13 14.62 -8.77
CA TYR A 202 2.22 15.63 -9.84
C TYR A 202 3.35 16.62 -9.57
N TYR A 203 3.44 17.16 -8.34
CA TYR A 203 4.52 18.09 -7.97
C TYR A 203 5.89 17.45 -8.00
N GLU A 204 6.03 16.22 -7.57
CA GLU A 204 7.27 15.42 -7.67
C GLU A 204 7.71 15.27 -9.14
N LYS A 205 6.76 14.93 -10.01
CA LYS A 205 7.03 14.79 -11.44
C LYS A 205 7.45 16.13 -12.06
N LEU A 206 6.77 17.20 -11.67
CA LEU A 206 7.08 18.56 -12.11
C LEU A 206 8.49 18.97 -11.64
N LYS A 207 8.81 18.72 -10.38
CA LYS A 207 10.14 18.98 -9.79
C LYS A 207 11.24 18.28 -10.60
N LYS A 208 11.08 17.01 -10.88
CA LYS A 208 12.03 16.23 -11.70
C LYS A 208 12.16 16.77 -13.12
N GLN A 209 11.09 17.28 -13.71
CA GLN A 209 11.14 17.93 -15.03
C GLN A 209 11.94 19.23 -14.98
N VAL A 210 11.70 20.07 -13.97
CA VAL A 210 12.43 21.34 -13.76
C VAL A 210 13.92 21.06 -13.53
N GLU A 211 14.26 20.09 -12.70
CA GLU A 211 15.65 19.68 -12.46
C GLU A 211 16.34 19.26 -13.75
N LYS A 212 15.70 18.44 -14.58
CA LYS A 212 16.23 18.03 -15.88
C LYS A 212 16.42 19.21 -16.84
N GLN A 213 15.50 20.17 -16.82
CA GLN A 213 15.62 21.38 -17.64
C GLN A 213 16.82 22.23 -17.19
N MET A 214 16.95 22.45 -15.89
CA MET A 214 18.07 23.20 -15.32
C MET A 214 19.42 22.54 -15.65
N GLU A 215 19.52 21.21 -15.55
CA GLU A 215 20.73 20.48 -15.93
C GLU A 215 21.03 20.64 -17.42
N ALA A 216 20.03 20.59 -18.28
CA ALA A 216 20.20 20.78 -19.71
C ALA A 216 20.66 22.20 -20.05
N GLU A 217 20.09 23.23 -19.40
CA GLU A 217 20.49 24.61 -19.54
C GLU A 217 21.95 24.82 -19.10
N GLN A 218 22.33 24.30 -17.95
CA GLN A 218 23.72 24.36 -17.46
C GLN A 218 24.71 23.70 -18.45
N ARG A 219 24.33 22.56 -19.02
CA ARG A 219 25.15 21.87 -20.05
C ARG A 219 25.31 22.76 -21.30
N MET A 220 24.25 23.41 -21.72
CA MET A 220 24.26 24.31 -22.88
C MET A 220 25.16 25.53 -22.63
N GLU A 221 25.10 26.13 -21.42
CA GLU A 221 25.98 27.24 -21.03
C GLU A 221 27.47 26.86 -21.08
N VAL A 222 27.79 25.67 -20.58
CA VAL A 222 29.17 25.15 -20.62
C VAL A 222 29.63 24.95 -22.06
N ILE A 223 28.80 24.38 -22.92
CA ILE A 223 29.08 24.17 -24.34
C ILE A 223 29.32 25.52 -25.02
N GLN A 224 28.46 26.50 -24.77
CA GLN A 224 28.54 27.83 -25.36
C GLN A 224 29.83 28.54 -24.93
N ARG A 225 30.18 28.46 -23.65
CA ARG A 225 31.45 29.00 -23.12
C ARG A 225 32.69 28.39 -23.80
N ASN A 226 32.68 27.09 -23.98
CA ASN A 226 33.75 26.36 -24.65
C ASN A 226 33.89 26.77 -26.15
N ILE A 227 32.78 26.98 -26.84
CA ILE A 227 32.77 27.47 -28.23
C ILE A 227 33.36 28.87 -28.30
N GLU A 228 32.97 29.75 -27.41
CA GLU A 228 33.51 31.13 -27.35
C GLU A 228 35.03 31.16 -27.07
N GLU A 229 35.51 30.31 -26.19
CA GLU A 229 36.93 30.14 -25.91
C GLU A 229 37.72 29.63 -27.13
N ARG A 230 37.18 28.63 -27.82
CA ARG A 230 37.81 28.13 -29.07
C ARG A 230 37.88 29.19 -30.14
N ASN A 231 36.82 29.95 -30.33
CA ASN A 231 36.77 31.01 -31.34
C ASN A 231 37.78 32.12 -31.01
N ARG A 232 37.98 32.47 -29.74
CA ARG A 232 39.01 33.43 -29.31
C ARG A 232 40.41 32.94 -29.60
N ASN A 233 40.69 31.65 -29.37
CA ASN A 233 42.01 31.07 -29.58
C ASN A 233 42.35 30.83 -31.07
N THR A 234 41.36 30.93 -31.97
CA THR A 234 41.57 30.74 -33.41
C THR A 234 41.82 32.07 -34.16
N LEU A 235 41.67 33.21 -33.48
CA LEU A 235 41.86 34.54 -34.04
C LEU A 235 43.31 35.11 -33.82
N PHE A 236 44.20 34.29 -33.29
CA PHE A 236 45.63 34.58 -33.12
C PHE A 236 46.47 33.50 -33.81
#